data_a647e9347df153887101349033ef52b6
#
_entry.id   a647e9347df153887101349033ef52b6
#
_cell.length_a   1.000
_cell.length_b   1.000
_cell.length_c   1.000
_cell.angle_alpha   90.00
_cell.angle_beta   90.00
_cell.angle_gamma   90.00
#
_symmetry.space_group_name_H-M   'P 1'
#
loop_
_entity.id
_entity.type
_entity.pdbx_description
1 polymer ?
#
loop_
_entity_poly.entity_id
_entity_poly.type
_entity_poly.pdbx_seq_one_letter_code
_entity_poly.pdbx_strand_id
1 'polypeptide(L)'
;GAIDFDAEIEVATDMVKKMDIRTPGLEQVVQYLSGGNQQKIVLGKWLAMKPRMLLLDEPTRGIDVGSKQEIYRLMEELAAGGVAILFVSSEMEEVLGMADRALVMHEGVITGELARDQLNEEAVMQLATGNKAAA
;
A
#
# COMPACT_ATOMS: atom_id res chain seq x y z
N GLY A 1 7.29 31.20 -1.10
CA GLY A 1 6.22 31.37 -0.13
C GLY A 1 6.68 30.96 1.26
N ALA A 2 6.19 31.64 2.27
CA ALA A 2 6.50 31.30 3.67
C ALA A 2 5.86 29.96 4.03
N ILE A 3 6.57 29.15 4.84
CA ILE A 3 6.01 27.92 5.40
C ILE A 3 5.03 28.32 6.50
N ASP A 4 3.80 27.81 6.41
CA ASP A 4 2.79 27.95 7.45
C ASP A 4 2.97 26.81 8.45
N PHE A 5 3.71 27.06 9.54
CA PHE A 5 4.01 26.06 10.55
C PHE A 5 2.77 25.59 11.31
N ASP A 6 1.76 26.44 11.51
CA ASP A 6 0.54 26.05 12.20
C ASP A 6 -0.27 25.07 11.35
N ALA A 7 -0.40 25.35 10.05
CA ALA A 7 -1.04 24.44 9.10
C ALA A 7 -0.26 23.11 8.97
N GLU A 8 1.06 23.16 8.97
CA GLU A 8 1.90 21.95 8.94
C GLU A 8 1.69 21.07 10.17
N ILE A 9 1.66 21.66 11.36
CA ILE A 9 1.40 20.95 12.62
C ILE A 9 0.00 20.33 12.61
N GLU A 10 -1.00 21.08 12.15
CA GLU A 10 -2.37 20.60 12.05
C GLU A 10 -2.47 19.37 11.12
N VAL A 11 -1.90 19.43 9.93
CA VAL A 11 -1.90 18.32 8.98
C VAL A 11 -1.15 17.11 9.56
N ALA A 12 0.02 17.32 10.15
CA ALA A 12 0.80 16.24 10.75
C ALA A 12 0.07 15.59 11.92
N THR A 13 -0.56 16.38 12.79
CA THR A 13 -1.35 15.89 13.92
C THR A 13 -2.54 15.05 13.44
N ASP A 14 -3.26 15.53 12.44
CA ASP A 14 -4.38 14.81 11.84
C ASP A 14 -3.94 13.47 11.24
N MET A 15 -2.82 13.44 10.53
CA MET A 15 -2.29 12.22 9.92
C MET A 15 -1.81 11.21 10.96
N VAL A 16 -1.12 11.66 12.02
CA VAL A 16 -0.71 10.79 13.13
C VAL A 16 -1.93 10.10 13.74
N LYS A 17 -2.99 10.85 13.97
CA LYS A 17 -4.24 10.35 14.56
C LYS A 17 -5.00 9.44 13.60
N LYS A 18 -5.20 9.89 12.37
CA LYS A 18 -5.96 9.19 11.33
C LYS A 18 -5.35 7.84 10.96
N MET A 19 -4.03 7.78 10.91
CA MET A 19 -3.29 6.58 10.52
C MET A 19 -2.77 5.77 11.70
N ASP A 20 -3.10 6.18 12.92
CA ASP A 20 -2.64 5.52 14.16
C ASP A 20 -1.12 5.32 14.19
N ILE A 21 -0.38 6.40 13.90
CA ILE A 21 1.08 6.37 13.93
C ILE A 21 1.54 6.44 15.39
N ARG A 22 2.28 5.42 15.81
CA ARG A 22 2.87 5.37 17.16
C ARG A 22 4.19 6.12 17.17
N THR A 23 4.16 7.33 17.72
CA THR A 23 5.33 8.20 17.85
C THR A 23 5.25 8.97 19.19
N PRO A 24 6.41 9.25 19.83
CA PRO A 24 6.45 10.10 21.03
C PRO A 24 6.02 11.55 20.76
N GLY A 25 6.13 12.02 19.52
CA GLY A 25 5.77 13.38 19.14
C GLY A 25 6.08 13.66 17.69
N LEU A 26 5.67 14.84 17.20
CA LEU A 26 5.87 15.24 15.80
C LEU A 26 7.34 15.50 15.45
N GLU A 27 8.16 15.83 16.43
CA GLU A 27 9.59 16.11 16.25
C GLU A 27 10.46 14.84 16.22
N GLN A 28 9.85 13.66 16.40
CA GLN A 28 10.56 12.39 16.40
C GLN A 28 11.17 12.10 15.03
N VAL A 29 12.46 11.76 15.00
CA VAL A 29 13.13 11.34 13.78
C VAL A 29 12.55 10.00 13.32
N VAL A 30 12.08 9.95 12.06
CA VAL A 30 11.34 8.81 11.50
C VAL A 30 12.14 7.51 11.54
N GLN A 31 13.45 7.57 11.33
CA GLN A 31 14.32 6.37 11.35
C GLN A 31 14.30 5.60 12.67
N TYR A 32 13.88 6.22 13.77
CA TYR A 32 13.77 5.59 15.08
C TYR A 32 12.39 4.96 15.36
N LEU A 33 11.47 5.10 14.44
CA LEU A 33 10.17 4.44 14.51
C LEU A 33 10.25 3.01 13.94
N SER A 34 9.27 2.18 14.30
CA SER A 34 9.12 0.87 13.68
C SER A 34 8.92 0.97 12.16
N GLY A 35 9.25 -0.08 11.43
CA GLY A 35 9.03 -0.11 9.98
C GLY A 35 7.58 0.15 9.58
N GLY A 36 6.63 -0.39 10.33
CA GLY A 36 5.21 -0.15 10.11
C GLY A 36 4.82 1.32 10.31
N ASN A 37 5.33 1.98 11.35
CA ASN A 37 5.08 3.40 11.57
C ASN A 37 5.78 4.27 10.53
N GLN A 38 7.00 3.91 10.10
CA GLN A 38 7.67 4.58 8.99
C GLN A 38 6.83 4.51 7.71
N GLN A 39 6.29 3.33 7.39
CA GLN A 39 5.45 3.15 6.20
C GLN A 39 4.15 3.95 6.30
N LYS A 40 3.52 4.01 7.46
CA LYS A 40 2.36 4.86 7.70
C LYS A 40 2.66 6.34 7.46
N ILE A 41 3.84 6.82 7.84
CA ILE A 41 4.26 8.20 7.58
C ILE A 41 4.41 8.45 6.08
N VAL A 42 5.02 7.52 5.33
CA VAL A 42 5.12 7.62 3.87
C VAL A 42 3.75 7.71 3.23
N LEU A 43 2.83 6.83 3.60
CA LEU A 43 1.45 6.87 3.11
C LEU A 43 0.75 8.18 3.49
N GLY A 44 0.88 8.62 4.74
CA GLY A 44 0.30 9.87 5.23
C GLY A 44 0.77 11.09 4.47
N LYS A 45 2.06 11.14 4.14
CA LYS A 45 2.65 12.21 3.32
C LYS A 45 1.97 12.33 1.95
N TRP A 46 1.78 11.20 1.28
CA TRP A 46 1.12 11.19 -0.03
C TRP A 46 -0.37 11.49 0.07
N LEU A 47 -1.03 10.98 1.11
CA LEU A 47 -2.44 11.22 1.36
C LEU A 47 -2.78 12.67 1.68
N ALA A 48 -1.87 13.39 2.35
CA ALA A 48 -2.03 14.81 2.61
C ALA A 48 -2.19 15.63 1.33
N MET A 49 -1.72 15.10 0.20
CA MET A 49 -1.87 15.69 -1.13
C MET A 49 -3.24 15.41 -1.77
N LYS A 50 -4.09 14.62 -1.12
CA LYS A 50 -5.42 14.20 -1.61
C LYS A 50 -5.37 13.56 -3.00
N PRO A 51 -4.61 12.50 -3.21
CA PRO A 51 -4.45 11.88 -4.52
C PRO A 51 -5.73 11.15 -4.93
N ARG A 52 -5.95 11.08 -6.23
CA ARG A 52 -6.99 10.23 -6.81
C ARG A 52 -6.53 8.79 -7.01
N MET A 53 -5.24 8.60 -7.10
CA MET A 53 -4.59 7.31 -7.31
C MET A 53 -3.26 7.24 -6.54
N LEU A 54 -2.97 6.07 -5.98
CA LEU A 54 -1.70 5.75 -5.35
C LEU A 54 -1.03 4.58 -6.08
N LEU A 55 0.26 4.74 -6.33
CA LEU A 55 1.12 3.67 -6.83
C LEU A 55 2.04 3.23 -5.70
N LEU A 56 1.93 1.97 -5.27
CA LEU A 56 2.68 1.42 -4.15
C LEU A 56 3.54 0.24 -4.63
N ASP A 57 4.85 0.35 -4.46
CA ASP A 57 5.78 -0.72 -4.79
C ASP A 57 6.20 -1.45 -3.53
N GLU A 58 5.82 -2.73 -3.43
CA GLU A 58 6.11 -3.59 -2.28
C GLU A 58 5.78 -2.92 -0.93
N PRO A 59 4.51 -2.50 -0.70
CA PRO A 59 4.16 -1.59 0.41
C PRO A 59 4.39 -2.18 1.80
N THR A 60 4.53 -3.49 1.93
CA THR A 60 4.74 -4.16 3.22
C THR A 60 6.08 -4.89 3.33
N ARG A 61 6.98 -4.66 2.38
CA ARG A 61 8.28 -5.32 2.38
C ARG A 61 9.09 -4.95 3.63
N GLY A 62 9.57 -5.98 4.35
CA GLY A 62 10.35 -5.78 5.56
C GLY A 62 9.56 -5.35 6.79
N ILE A 63 8.24 -5.39 6.73
CA ILE A 63 7.36 -5.02 7.83
C ILE A 63 6.88 -6.28 8.56
N ASP A 64 6.79 -6.22 9.89
CA ASP A 64 6.30 -7.33 10.70
C ASP A 64 4.81 -7.65 10.45
N VAL A 65 4.37 -8.87 10.78
CA VAL A 65 3.03 -9.38 10.48
C VAL A 65 1.93 -8.50 11.06
N GLY A 66 2.08 -8.01 12.29
CA GLY A 66 1.07 -7.17 12.93
C GLY A 66 0.93 -5.82 12.23
N SER A 67 2.05 -5.19 11.89
CA SER A 67 2.07 -3.92 11.17
C SER A 67 1.58 -4.05 9.73
N LYS A 68 1.83 -5.20 9.07
CA LYS A 68 1.26 -5.48 7.74
C LYS A 68 -0.26 -5.39 7.73
N GLN A 69 -0.92 -5.98 8.71
CA GLN A 69 -2.38 -5.95 8.82
C GLN A 69 -2.92 -4.52 8.96
N GLU A 70 -2.22 -3.67 9.70
CA GLU A 70 -2.57 -2.26 9.82
C GLU A 70 -2.43 -1.51 8.48
N ILE A 71 -1.37 -1.78 7.72
CA ILE A 71 -1.17 -1.21 6.38
C ILE A 71 -2.28 -1.67 5.42
N TYR A 72 -2.63 -2.96 5.43
CA TYR A 72 -3.71 -3.48 4.59
C TYR A 72 -5.04 -2.82 4.89
N ARG A 73 -5.36 -2.64 6.16
CA ARG A 73 -6.58 -1.94 6.57
C ARG A 73 -6.60 -0.50 6.08
N LEU A 74 -5.49 0.22 6.18
CA LEU A 74 -5.37 1.57 5.64
C LEU A 74 -5.61 1.60 4.12
N MET A 75 -5.02 0.67 3.38
CA MET A 75 -5.23 0.57 1.94
C MET A 75 -6.72 0.32 1.61
N GLU A 76 -7.39 -0.57 2.34
CA GLU A 76 -8.81 -0.85 2.15
C GLU A 76 -9.68 0.37 2.45
N GLU A 77 -9.41 1.07 3.54
CA GLU A 77 -10.13 2.30 3.91
C GLU A 77 -9.97 3.39 2.84
N LEU A 78 -8.77 3.53 2.28
CA LEU A 78 -8.50 4.48 1.22
C LEU A 78 -9.24 4.13 -0.06
N ALA A 79 -9.23 2.87 -0.45
CA ALA A 79 -9.96 2.39 -1.62
C ALA A 79 -11.48 2.59 -1.45
N ALA A 80 -12.00 2.30 -0.25
CA ALA A 80 -13.40 2.54 0.09
C ALA A 80 -13.77 4.03 0.02
N GLY A 81 -12.82 4.91 0.33
CA GLY A 81 -12.97 6.37 0.21
C GLY A 81 -12.82 6.92 -1.21
N GLY A 82 -12.59 6.08 -2.20
CA GLY A 82 -12.53 6.47 -3.61
C GLY A 82 -11.13 6.64 -4.19
N VAL A 83 -10.07 6.30 -3.44
CA VAL A 83 -8.70 6.32 -3.96
C VAL A 83 -8.44 5.04 -4.74
N ALA A 84 -8.02 5.14 -6.00
CA ALA A 84 -7.57 4.00 -6.78
C ALA A 84 -6.17 3.61 -6.32
N ILE A 85 -5.96 2.32 -6.03
CA ILE A 85 -4.65 1.83 -5.59
C ILE A 85 -4.13 0.78 -6.57
N LEU A 86 -2.96 1.04 -7.12
CA LEU A 86 -2.17 0.04 -7.83
C LEU A 86 -0.96 -0.31 -6.97
N PHE A 87 -0.87 -1.55 -6.51
CA PHE A 87 0.29 -2.00 -5.76
C PHE A 87 1.00 -3.16 -6.47
N VAL A 88 2.30 -3.18 -6.34
CA VAL A 88 3.15 -4.28 -6.80
C VAL A 88 3.56 -5.08 -5.59
N SER A 89 3.39 -6.41 -5.65
CA SER A 89 3.79 -7.31 -4.57
C SER A 89 4.37 -8.60 -5.13
N SER A 90 5.40 -9.09 -4.49
CA SER A 90 5.96 -10.43 -4.71
C SER A 90 5.39 -11.47 -3.74
N GLU A 91 4.55 -11.06 -2.81
CA GLU A 91 3.94 -11.94 -1.82
C GLU A 91 2.55 -12.42 -2.29
N MET A 92 2.42 -13.73 -2.49
CA MET A 92 1.17 -14.33 -2.95
C MET A 92 -0.03 -14.00 -2.06
N GLU A 93 0.13 -14.14 -0.76
CA GLU A 93 -0.93 -13.89 0.22
C GLU A 93 -1.43 -12.45 0.18
N GLU A 94 -0.53 -11.49 -0.04
CA GLU A 94 -0.87 -10.08 -0.15
C GLU A 94 -1.75 -9.82 -1.38
N VAL A 95 -1.37 -10.37 -2.53
CA VAL A 95 -2.15 -10.25 -3.76
C VAL A 95 -3.53 -10.90 -3.62
N LEU A 96 -3.57 -12.14 -3.13
CA LEU A 96 -4.83 -12.87 -2.97
C LEU A 96 -5.77 -12.22 -1.95
N GLY A 97 -5.21 -11.64 -0.89
CA GLY A 97 -5.99 -11.00 0.17
C GLY A 97 -6.49 -9.61 -0.18
N MET A 98 -5.74 -8.84 -0.96
CA MET A 98 -5.97 -7.40 -1.13
C MET A 98 -6.50 -7.00 -2.50
N ALA A 99 -6.15 -7.72 -3.56
CA ALA A 99 -6.45 -7.28 -4.91
C ALA A 99 -7.90 -7.52 -5.33
N ASP A 100 -8.51 -6.55 -5.98
CA ASP A 100 -9.80 -6.71 -6.68
C ASP A 100 -9.59 -7.35 -8.05
N ARG A 101 -8.43 -7.10 -8.65
CA ARG A 101 -7.94 -7.77 -9.86
C ARG A 101 -6.42 -7.75 -9.85
N ALA A 102 -5.81 -8.68 -10.54
CA ALA A 102 -4.36 -8.78 -10.63
C ALA A 102 -3.89 -8.90 -12.08
N LEU A 103 -2.83 -8.16 -12.39
CA LEU A 103 -2.03 -8.36 -13.59
C LEU A 103 -0.80 -9.16 -13.16
N VAL A 104 -0.54 -10.28 -13.83
CA VAL A 104 0.61 -11.13 -13.51
C VAL A 104 1.69 -10.91 -14.53
N MET A 105 2.93 -10.74 -14.06
CA MET A 105 4.09 -10.51 -14.90
C MET A 105 5.09 -11.67 -14.83
N HIS A 106 5.73 -11.92 -15.95
CA HIS A 106 6.86 -12.83 -16.06
C HIS A 106 7.88 -12.23 -17.03
N GLU A 107 9.11 -12.07 -16.56
CA GLU A 107 10.23 -11.55 -17.37
C GLU A 107 9.88 -10.27 -18.16
N GLY A 108 9.27 -9.31 -17.48
CA GLY A 108 8.94 -8.01 -18.05
C GLY A 108 7.67 -7.99 -18.93
N VAL A 109 6.94 -9.10 -19.03
CA VAL A 109 5.74 -9.23 -19.85
C VAL A 109 4.54 -9.55 -18.97
N ILE A 110 3.40 -8.90 -19.23
CA ILE A 110 2.12 -9.26 -18.61
C ILE A 110 1.62 -10.54 -19.28
N THR A 111 1.52 -11.61 -18.50
CA THR A 111 1.09 -12.93 -18.99
C THR A 111 -0.42 -13.12 -18.87
N GLY A 112 -1.09 -12.36 -18.03
CA GLY A 112 -2.53 -12.39 -17.92
C GLY A 112 -3.08 -11.46 -16.86
N GLU A 113 -4.40 -11.32 -16.87
CA GLU A 113 -5.19 -10.58 -15.90
C GLU A 113 -6.21 -11.53 -15.26
N LEU A 114 -6.35 -11.44 -13.95
CA LEU A 114 -7.30 -12.23 -13.16
C LEU A 114 -8.24 -11.29 -12.41
N ALA A 115 -9.53 -11.46 -12.64
CA ALA A 115 -10.57 -10.80 -11.84
C ALA A 115 -10.66 -11.45 -10.45
N ARG A 116 -11.34 -10.80 -9.50
CA ARG A 116 -11.42 -11.27 -8.11
C ARG A 116 -11.91 -12.71 -7.99
N ASP A 117 -12.91 -13.11 -8.76
CA ASP A 117 -13.47 -14.45 -8.76
C ASP A 117 -12.55 -15.52 -9.39
N GLN A 118 -11.55 -15.08 -10.14
CA GLN A 118 -10.53 -15.94 -10.77
C GLN A 118 -9.23 -16.02 -9.96
N LEU A 119 -9.08 -15.17 -8.95
CA LEU A 119 -7.85 -15.06 -8.16
C LEU A 119 -7.72 -16.23 -7.19
N ASN A 120 -6.75 -17.11 -7.47
CA ASN A 120 -6.29 -18.16 -6.58
C ASN A 120 -4.81 -18.44 -6.84
N GLU A 121 -4.17 -19.14 -5.93
CA GLU A 121 -2.74 -19.41 -6.00
C GLU A 121 -2.33 -20.12 -7.29
N GLU A 122 -3.09 -21.13 -7.70
CA GLU A 122 -2.79 -21.90 -8.91
C GLU A 122 -2.84 -21.04 -10.18
N ALA A 123 -3.91 -20.23 -10.31
CA ALA A 123 -4.08 -19.36 -11.47
C ALA A 123 -2.97 -18.31 -11.56
N VAL A 124 -2.60 -17.70 -10.43
CA VAL A 124 -1.49 -16.73 -10.37
C VAL A 124 -0.18 -17.41 -10.72
N MET A 125 0.11 -18.58 -10.15
CA MET A 125 1.36 -19.30 -10.39
C MET A 125 1.52 -19.74 -11.85
N GLN A 126 0.47 -20.18 -12.50
CA GLN A 126 0.51 -20.52 -13.92
C GLN A 126 0.96 -19.33 -14.77
N LEU A 127 0.39 -18.16 -14.53
CA LEU A 127 0.77 -16.93 -15.22
C LEU A 127 2.17 -16.43 -14.83
N ALA A 128 2.53 -16.55 -13.54
CA ALA A 128 3.83 -16.12 -13.03
C ALA A 128 5.00 -16.96 -13.55
N THR A 129 4.74 -18.19 -13.98
CA THR A 129 5.74 -19.07 -14.59
C THR A 129 5.86 -18.90 -16.13
N GLY A 130 5.14 -17.95 -16.70
CA GLY A 130 5.23 -17.60 -18.09
C GLY A 130 4.14 -18.17 -19.01
N ASN A 131 3.18 -18.94 -18.46
CA ASN A 131 2.03 -19.42 -19.21
C ASN A 131 1.08 -18.24 -19.44
N LYS A 132 0.81 -17.92 -20.69
CA LYS A 132 -0.13 -16.85 -21.03
C LYS A 132 -1.57 -17.31 -20.81
N ALA A 133 -2.44 -16.35 -20.41
CA ALA A 133 -3.87 -16.61 -20.37
C ALA A 133 -4.38 -17.02 -21.75
N ALA A 134 -5.36 -17.93 -21.80
CA ALA A 134 -6.07 -18.26 -23.01
C ALA A 134 -6.78 -17.01 -23.55
N ALA A 135 -6.68 -16.78 -24.84
CA ALA A 135 -7.32 -15.65 -25.51
C ALA A 135 -8.86 -15.77 -25.47
#